data_9bc76ddfb369cc4ce82169eef976b14f
#
_entry.id   9bc76ddfb369cc4ce82169eef976b14f
#
_cell.length_a   1.000
_cell.length_b   1.000
_cell.length_c   1.000
_cell.angle_alpha   90.00
_cell.angle_beta   90.00
_cell.angle_gamma   90.00
#
_symmetry.space_group_name_H-M   'P 1'
#
loop_
_entity.id
_entity.type
_entity.pdbx_description
1 polymer ?
#
loop_
_entity_poly.entity_id
_entity_poly.type
_entity_poly.pdbx_seq_one_letter_code
_entity_poly.pdbx_strand_id
1 'polypeptide(L)'
;MRTILVDDMILDLRLFELKCADMPDFEIVGKFTDPLAAIADARENTVDFAVLDVDMPGMTGIELARELRNIRADIIIVFATAHPRFAVDAMKMKADYVIFKPFDREDIIDVLERAKLFRQRQRKRYRFHTFGLFDMEVDGTPVKFRSGKAKELMALCVYFNGRPVSIHEMVEKLWGDEAADSPENTGYRRTIKELTDTLKACGAENLFVRERGSIRIRMDLAESDYQEFLQGSMEACLKFQGAFMDQYSWAEGAVYGLLERKSIMLSNKLAGTQ
;
A
#
# COMPACT_ATOMS: atom_id res chain seq x y z
N MET A 1 -11.76 6.54 2.86
CA MET A 1 -10.80 6.06 3.87
C MET A 1 -11.56 5.21 4.87
N ARG A 2 -11.08 3.99 5.13
CA ARG A 2 -11.67 3.06 6.11
C ARG A 2 -11.30 3.55 7.50
N THR A 3 -12.30 4.01 8.24
CA THR A 3 -12.15 4.79 9.47
C THR A 3 -12.69 4.01 10.66
N ILE A 4 -11.93 3.96 11.75
CA ILE A 4 -12.44 3.55 13.06
C ILE A 4 -12.57 4.75 13.98
N LEU A 5 -13.59 4.70 14.84
CA LEU A 5 -13.81 5.66 15.90
C LEU A 5 -13.66 4.95 17.24
N VAL A 6 -12.88 5.51 18.16
CA VAL A 6 -12.68 4.94 19.49
C VAL A 6 -12.83 6.03 20.55
N ASP A 7 -13.81 5.87 21.44
CA ASP A 7 -14.17 6.83 22.46
C ASP A 7 -15.01 6.11 23.53
N ASP A 8 -14.71 6.20 24.79
CA ASP A 8 -15.46 5.55 25.86
C ASP A 8 -16.90 6.08 25.99
N MET A 9 -17.15 7.29 25.43
CA MET A 9 -18.48 7.91 25.36
C MET A 9 -19.20 7.58 24.06
N ILE A 10 -20.17 6.67 24.10
CA ILE A 10 -20.95 6.25 22.92
C ILE A 10 -21.65 7.42 22.22
N LEU A 11 -21.94 8.50 22.94
CA LEU A 11 -22.57 9.71 22.38
C LEU A 11 -21.60 10.45 21.46
N ASP A 12 -20.31 10.49 21.77
CA ASP A 12 -19.28 11.15 20.97
C ASP A 12 -19.04 10.37 19.66
N LEU A 13 -19.04 9.03 19.71
CA LEU A 13 -18.99 8.18 18.53
C LEU A 13 -20.17 8.45 17.57
N ARG A 14 -21.40 8.56 18.12
CA ARG A 14 -22.59 8.85 17.33
C ARG A 14 -22.59 10.27 16.76
N LEU A 15 -22.11 11.24 17.54
CA LEU A 15 -22.00 12.63 17.10
C LEU A 15 -21.02 12.77 15.95
N PHE A 16 -19.86 12.09 16.04
CA PHE A 16 -18.89 12.08 14.96
C PHE A 16 -19.47 11.44 13.69
N GLU A 17 -20.08 10.26 13.82
CA GLU A 17 -20.74 9.55 12.72
C GLU A 17 -21.80 10.43 12.04
N LEU A 18 -22.65 11.10 12.81
CA LEU A 18 -23.71 11.96 12.28
C LEU A 18 -23.13 13.14 11.46
N LYS A 19 -22.02 13.72 11.95
CA LYS A 19 -21.35 14.83 11.25
C LYS A 19 -20.63 14.41 9.98
N CYS A 20 -20.32 13.12 9.83
CA CYS A 20 -19.64 12.55 8.66
C CYS A 20 -20.58 11.80 7.70
N ALA A 21 -21.87 11.67 8.01
CA ALA A 21 -22.80 10.76 7.32
C ALA A 21 -22.91 10.98 5.80
N ASP A 22 -22.68 12.20 5.32
CA ASP A 22 -22.71 12.57 3.90
C ASP A 22 -21.32 12.85 3.30
N MET A 23 -20.25 12.44 4.00
CA MET A 23 -18.87 12.57 3.51
C MET A 23 -18.43 11.26 2.82
N PRO A 24 -18.41 11.20 1.46
CA PRO A 24 -18.15 9.97 0.73
C PRO A 24 -16.73 9.41 0.95
N ASP A 25 -15.82 10.25 1.43
CA ASP A 25 -14.43 9.88 1.71
C ASP A 25 -14.23 9.20 3.07
N PHE A 26 -15.25 9.27 3.95
CA PHE A 26 -15.28 8.60 5.24
C PHE A 26 -16.12 7.33 5.17
N GLU A 27 -15.48 6.18 5.27
CA GLU A 27 -16.13 4.89 5.45
C GLU A 27 -15.91 4.45 6.90
N ILE A 28 -16.88 4.70 7.79
CA ILE A 28 -16.77 4.24 9.18
C ILE A 28 -16.98 2.74 9.21
N VAL A 29 -15.88 1.99 9.40
CA VAL A 29 -15.87 0.52 9.40
C VAL A 29 -15.97 -0.07 10.81
N GLY A 30 -15.73 0.72 11.86
CA GLY A 30 -15.85 0.30 13.25
C GLY A 30 -16.05 1.46 14.21
N LYS A 31 -16.78 1.19 15.30
CA LYS A 31 -16.98 2.10 16.44
C LYS A 31 -16.78 1.31 17.72
N PHE A 32 -15.86 1.75 18.56
CA PHE A 32 -15.43 1.01 19.73
C PHE A 32 -15.47 1.88 20.98
N THR A 33 -16.06 1.38 22.04
CA THR A 33 -15.95 1.98 23.38
C THR A 33 -14.85 1.33 24.21
N ASP A 34 -14.27 0.22 23.71
CA ASP A 34 -13.15 -0.49 24.30
C ASP A 34 -11.94 -0.44 23.36
N PRO A 35 -10.80 0.14 23.76
CA PRO A 35 -9.58 0.18 22.97
C PRO A 35 -9.06 -1.20 22.54
N LEU A 36 -9.23 -2.24 23.38
CA LEU A 36 -8.76 -3.59 23.05
C LEU A 36 -9.57 -4.21 21.91
N ALA A 37 -10.87 -3.93 21.84
CA ALA A 37 -11.71 -4.35 20.72
C ALA A 37 -11.29 -3.67 19.41
N ALA A 38 -10.89 -2.39 19.45
CA ALA A 38 -10.36 -1.67 18.29
C ALA A 38 -9.04 -2.28 17.80
N ILE A 39 -8.14 -2.69 18.69
CA ILE A 39 -6.89 -3.38 18.34
C ILE A 39 -7.18 -4.73 17.68
N ALA A 40 -8.11 -5.50 18.22
CA ALA A 40 -8.50 -6.80 17.66
C ALA A 40 -9.05 -6.64 16.25
N ASP A 41 -9.96 -5.69 16.04
CA ASP A 41 -10.51 -5.37 14.70
C ASP A 41 -9.42 -4.92 13.71
N ALA A 42 -8.51 -4.03 14.12
CA ALA A 42 -7.45 -3.52 13.27
C ALA A 42 -6.43 -4.59 12.83
N ARG A 43 -6.29 -5.70 13.55
CA ARG A 43 -5.47 -6.87 13.16
C ARG A 43 -6.13 -7.68 12.05
N GLU A 44 -7.45 -7.71 12.01
CA GLU A 44 -8.23 -8.50 11.06
C GLU A 44 -8.66 -7.68 9.83
N ASN A 45 -8.86 -6.38 10.03
CA ASN A 45 -9.40 -5.48 9.02
C ASN A 45 -8.42 -4.36 8.69
N THR A 46 -8.47 -3.91 7.43
CA THR A 46 -7.68 -2.76 6.99
C THR A 46 -8.30 -1.47 7.55
N VAL A 47 -7.53 -0.74 8.36
CA VAL A 47 -7.90 0.57 8.88
C VAL A 47 -6.93 1.62 8.35
N ASP A 48 -7.45 2.64 7.68
CA ASP A 48 -6.66 3.73 7.09
C ASP A 48 -6.56 4.95 8.00
N PHE A 49 -7.59 5.15 8.82
CA PHE A 49 -7.80 6.35 9.60
C PHE A 49 -8.43 5.99 10.94
N ALA A 50 -7.91 6.53 12.02
CA ALA A 50 -8.44 6.32 13.36
C ALA A 50 -8.68 7.66 14.06
N VAL A 51 -9.88 7.86 14.56
CA VAL A 51 -10.24 8.96 15.46
C VAL A 51 -10.31 8.40 16.87
N LEU A 52 -9.45 8.87 17.75
CA LEU A 52 -9.26 8.32 19.08
C LEU A 52 -9.49 9.40 20.13
N ASP A 53 -10.34 9.12 21.09
CA ASP A 53 -10.32 9.92 22.33
C ASP A 53 -9.02 9.67 23.07
N VAL A 54 -8.52 10.70 23.77
CA VAL A 54 -7.24 10.61 24.50
C VAL A 54 -7.42 9.99 25.87
N ASP A 55 -8.51 10.32 26.57
CA ASP A 55 -8.71 10.04 27.99
C ASP A 55 -9.74 8.92 28.18
N MET A 56 -9.33 7.69 27.91
CA MET A 56 -10.18 6.51 28.03
C MET A 56 -9.75 5.63 29.22
N PRO A 57 -10.68 4.93 29.88
CA PRO A 57 -10.38 4.00 30.96
C PRO A 57 -9.52 2.81 30.49
N GLY A 58 -8.56 2.41 31.29
CA GLY A 58 -7.74 1.22 31.07
C GLY A 58 -6.59 1.41 30.08
N MET A 59 -6.85 1.96 28.91
CA MET A 59 -5.83 2.27 27.89
C MET A 59 -6.10 3.66 27.31
N THR A 60 -5.12 4.53 27.36
CA THR A 60 -5.23 5.86 26.76
C THR A 60 -5.24 5.79 25.23
N GLY A 61 -5.85 6.79 24.57
CA GLY A 61 -5.79 6.89 23.11
C GLY A 61 -4.37 6.99 22.57
N ILE A 62 -3.43 7.50 23.36
CA ILE A 62 -2.01 7.56 23.02
C ILE A 62 -1.38 6.16 22.95
N GLU A 63 -1.69 5.30 23.91
CA GLU A 63 -1.23 3.91 23.94
C GLU A 63 -1.87 3.13 22.79
N LEU A 64 -3.18 3.30 22.58
CA LEU A 64 -3.90 2.71 21.46
C LEU A 64 -3.28 3.14 20.10
N ALA A 65 -2.94 4.41 19.92
CA ALA A 65 -2.31 4.90 18.71
C ALA A 65 -0.97 4.20 18.41
N ARG A 66 -0.17 3.89 19.44
CA ARG A 66 1.07 3.12 19.28
C ARG A 66 0.79 1.70 18.81
N GLU A 67 -0.18 1.02 19.43
CA GLU A 67 -0.55 -0.34 19.03
C GLU A 67 -1.10 -0.39 17.60
N LEU A 68 -1.94 0.57 17.20
CA LEU A 68 -2.44 0.66 15.84
C LEU A 68 -1.30 0.90 14.83
N ARG A 69 -0.30 1.72 15.17
CA ARG A 69 0.89 1.95 14.31
C ARG A 69 1.83 0.75 14.27
N ASN A 70 1.89 -0.07 15.31
CA ASN A 70 2.63 -1.34 15.27
C ASN A 70 1.97 -2.34 14.31
N ILE A 71 0.64 -2.30 14.17
CA ILE A 71 -0.12 -3.12 13.22
C ILE A 71 0.04 -2.57 11.80
N ARG A 72 -0.09 -1.23 11.65
CA ARG A 72 -0.02 -0.55 10.37
C ARG A 72 0.66 0.82 10.52
N ALA A 73 1.89 0.94 10.06
CA ALA A 73 2.73 2.14 10.26
C ALA A 73 2.20 3.41 9.55
N ASP A 74 1.43 3.25 8.48
CA ASP A 74 0.86 4.33 7.66
C ASP A 74 -0.56 4.76 8.06
N ILE A 75 -1.10 4.20 9.14
CA ILE A 75 -2.40 4.63 9.68
C ILE A 75 -2.36 6.09 10.10
N ILE A 76 -3.36 6.85 9.68
CA ILE A 76 -3.51 8.25 10.09
C ILE A 76 -4.24 8.29 11.42
N ILE A 77 -3.61 8.91 12.42
CA ILE A 77 -4.15 9.03 13.78
C ILE A 77 -4.60 10.47 14.03
N VAL A 78 -5.86 10.60 14.39
CA VAL A 78 -6.46 11.87 14.85
C VAL A 78 -6.92 11.70 16.28
N PHE A 79 -6.44 12.56 17.16
CA PHE A 79 -6.99 12.60 18.52
C PHE A 79 -8.16 13.58 18.60
N ALA A 80 -9.26 13.14 19.22
CA ALA A 80 -10.40 13.97 19.57
C ALA A 80 -10.40 14.14 21.10
N THR A 81 -10.14 15.33 21.63
CA THR A 81 -10.00 15.54 23.10
C THR A 81 -10.68 16.81 23.59
N ALA A 82 -11.25 16.75 24.80
CA ALA A 82 -11.77 17.92 25.50
C ALA A 82 -10.66 18.73 26.23
N HIS A 83 -9.43 18.18 26.29
CA HIS A 83 -8.38 18.76 27.13
C HIS A 83 -7.20 19.28 26.30
N PRO A 84 -7.04 20.64 26.14
CA PRO A 84 -5.97 21.24 25.35
C PRO A 84 -4.54 20.85 25.79
N ARG A 85 -4.34 20.50 27.06
CA ARG A 85 -3.05 20.06 27.60
C ARG A 85 -2.51 18.80 26.90
N PHE A 86 -3.38 17.91 26.46
CA PHE A 86 -2.98 16.69 25.75
C PHE A 86 -2.54 16.93 24.31
N ALA A 87 -2.88 18.10 23.71
CA ALA A 87 -2.40 18.44 22.37
C ALA A 87 -0.88 18.50 22.28
N VAL A 88 -0.20 18.95 23.32
CA VAL A 88 1.27 19.01 23.38
C VAL A 88 1.87 17.61 23.43
N ASP A 89 1.26 16.70 24.19
CA ASP A 89 1.74 15.33 24.30
C ASP A 89 1.38 14.52 23.05
N ALA A 90 0.22 14.76 22.44
CA ALA A 90 -0.16 14.20 21.14
C ALA A 90 0.82 14.62 20.03
N MET A 91 1.28 15.88 19.99
CA MET A 91 2.30 16.36 19.07
C MET A 91 3.66 15.69 19.29
N LYS A 92 4.11 15.50 20.54
CA LYS A 92 5.35 14.77 20.87
C LYS A 92 5.29 13.32 20.42
N MET A 93 4.10 12.73 20.38
CA MET A 93 3.83 11.35 19.99
C MET A 93 3.62 11.18 18.48
N LYS A 94 3.89 12.23 17.68
CA LYS A 94 3.68 12.22 16.22
C LYS A 94 2.23 11.88 15.82
N ALA A 95 1.24 12.40 16.58
CA ALA A 95 -0.12 12.45 16.08
C ALA A 95 -0.14 13.20 14.75
N ASP A 96 -0.91 12.71 13.79
CA ASP A 96 -1.02 13.40 12.53
C ASP A 96 -1.87 14.66 12.70
N TYR A 97 -2.94 14.59 13.54
CA TYR A 97 -3.83 15.72 13.84
C TYR A 97 -4.48 15.61 15.23
N VAL A 98 -5.01 16.74 15.70
CA VAL A 98 -5.81 16.85 16.93
C VAL A 98 -7.05 17.69 16.63
N ILE A 99 -8.21 17.22 17.07
CA ILE A 99 -9.50 17.93 17.06
C ILE A 99 -9.90 18.18 18.52
N PHE A 100 -10.39 19.36 18.84
CA PHE A 100 -10.88 19.66 20.18
C PHE A 100 -12.39 19.48 20.28
N LYS A 101 -12.82 18.79 21.33
CA LYS A 101 -14.23 18.71 21.68
C LYS A 101 -14.69 20.00 22.39
N PRO A 102 -15.87 20.59 22.06
CA PRO A 102 -16.78 20.16 21.00
C PRO A 102 -16.26 20.58 19.63
N PHE A 103 -16.25 19.67 18.66
CA PHE A 103 -15.86 19.90 17.28
C PHE A 103 -17.11 20.06 16.41
N ASP A 104 -17.00 20.84 15.34
CA ASP A 104 -18.03 20.96 14.34
C ASP A 104 -17.70 20.15 13.06
N ARG A 105 -18.55 20.30 12.05
CA ARG A 105 -18.36 19.62 10.77
C ARG A 105 -17.14 20.16 10.00
N GLU A 106 -16.84 21.43 10.14
CA GLU A 106 -15.73 22.10 9.44
C GLU A 106 -14.39 21.61 9.99
N ASP A 107 -14.28 21.39 11.30
CA ASP A 107 -13.10 20.79 11.92
C ASP A 107 -12.79 19.40 11.35
N ILE A 108 -13.83 18.58 11.12
CA ILE A 108 -13.69 17.23 10.57
C ILE A 108 -13.27 17.32 9.09
N ILE A 109 -13.83 18.23 8.31
CA ILE A 109 -13.46 18.46 6.90
C ILE A 109 -12.00 18.87 6.81
N ASP A 110 -11.55 19.81 7.62
CA ASP A 110 -10.17 20.29 7.65
C ASP A 110 -9.18 19.16 7.92
N VAL A 111 -9.48 18.31 8.90
CA VAL A 111 -8.65 17.15 9.22
C VAL A 111 -8.64 16.12 8.08
N LEU A 112 -9.80 15.88 7.47
CA LEU A 112 -9.94 14.95 6.34
C LEU A 112 -9.12 15.43 5.13
N GLU A 113 -9.19 16.71 4.79
CA GLU A 113 -8.43 17.28 3.67
C GLU A 113 -6.92 17.18 3.91
N ARG A 114 -6.47 17.50 5.12
CA ARG A 114 -5.07 17.35 5.51
C ARG A 114 -4.61 15.90 5.49
N ALA A 115 -5.46 14.98 5.96
CA ALA A 115 -5.20 13.54 5.92
C ALA A 115 -5.07 13.03 4.47
N LYS A 116 -5.90 13.50 3.54
CA LYS A 116 -5.78 13.20 2.11
C LYS A 116 -4.46 13.69 1.53
N LEU A 117 -4.05 14.92 1.85
CA LEU A 117 -2.78 15.48 1.41
C LEU A 117 -1.59 14.70 1.98
N PHE A 118 -1.68 14.27 3.25
CA PHE A 118 -0.66 13.45 3.89
C PHE A 118 -0.55 12.07 3.21
N ARG A 119 -1.68 11.41 2.94
CA ARG A 119 -1.73 10.16 2.18
C ARG A 119 -1.18 10.30 0.77
N GLN A 120 -1.48 11.39 0.07
CA GLN A 120 -0.91 11.66 -1.25
C GLN A 120 0.62 11.79 -1.19
N ARG A 121 1.17 12.39 -0.12
CA ARG A 121 2.62 12.50 0.11
C ARG A 121 3.26 11.17 0.51
N GLN A 122 2.51 10.29 1.18
CA GLN A 122 2.96 8.95 1.54
C GLN A 122 2.83 7.95 0.40
N ARG A 123 1.91 8.15 -0.55
CA ARG A 123 1.82 7.31 -1.74
C ARG A 123 3.13 7.36 -2.48
N LYS A 124 3.72 6.20 -2.65
CA LYS A 124 4.91 6.09 -3.46
C LYS A 124 4.55 6.56 -4.87
N ARG A 125 5.43 7.37 -5.43
CA ARG A 125 5.26 8.01 -6.73
C ARG A 125 5.03 7.01 -7.86
N TYR A 126 5.56 5.80 -7.70
CA TYR A 126 5.51 4.74 -8.70
C TYR A 126 4.58 3.63 -8.24
N ARG A 127 3.65 3.24 -9.09
CA ARG A 127 2.73 2.14 -8.82
C ARG A 127 2.77 1.13 -9.96
N PHE A 128 2.83 -0.15 -9.59
CA PHE A 128 2.73 -1.27 -10.52
C PHE A 128 1.41 -2.03 -10.27
N HIS A 129 0.70 -2.29 -11.36
CA HIS A 129 -0.41 -3.19 -11.41
C HIS A 129 0.09 -4.51 -11.98
N THR A 130 -0.07 -5.59 -11.25
CA THR A 130 0.45 -6.90 -11.63
C THR A 130 -0.65 -7.97 -11.69
N PHE A 131 -1.75 -7.76 -10.97
CA PHE A 131 -2.90 -8.65 -11.02
C PHE A 131 -3.72 -8.39 -12.28
N GLY A 132 -3.83 -9.43 -13.15
CA GLY A 132 -4.30 -9.29 -14.51
C GLY A 132 -3.17 -8.84 -15.43
N LEU A 133 -3.38 -7.76 -16.17
CA LEU A 133 -2.38 -7.21 -17.08
C LEU A 133 -1.40 -6.31 -16.32
N PHE A 134 -0.11 -6.48 -16.59
CA PHE A 134 0.91 -5.57 -16.06
C PHE A 134 0.75 -4.16 -16.62
N ASP A 135 0.77 -3.18 -15.72
CA ASP A 135 0.90 -1.76 -16.06
C ASP A 135 1.68 -0.98 -15.00
N MET A 136 2.07 0.24 -15.35
CA MET A 136 2.84 1.15 -14.49
C MET A 136 2.24 2.54 -14.52
N GLU A 137 2.17 3.18 -13.36
CA GLU A 137 1.80 4.59 -13.19
C GLU A 137 2.92 5.38 -12.51
N VAL A 138 3.04 6.63 -12.90
CA VAL A 138 3.87 7.64 -12.23
C VAL A 138 2.96 8.79 -11.83
N ASP A 139 2.89 9.09 -10.54
CA ASP A 139 2.01 10.12 -9.98
C ASP A 139 0.53 9.96 -10.44
N GLY A 140 0.05 8.69 -10.56
CA GLY A 140 -1.30 8.35 -11.01
C GLY A 140 -1.52 8.44 -12.52
N THR A 141 -0.47 8.71 -13.31
CA THR A 141 -0.54 8.77 -14.78
C THR A 141 0.05 7.51 -15.39
N PRO A 142 -0.70 6.76 -16.24
CA PRO A 142 -0.19 5.57 -16.91
C PRO A 142 1.02 5.85 -17.78
N VAL A 143 2.06 5.00 -17.67
CA VAL A 143 3.30 5.14 -18.46
C VAL A 143 3.13 4.54 -19.85
N LYS A 144 3.43 5.35 -20.88
CA LYS A 144 3.47 4.87 -22.27
C LYS A 144 4.87 4.35 -22.59
N PHE A 145 5.01 3.03 -22.59
CA PHE A 145 6.28 2.39 -22.97
C PHE A 145 6.55 2.53 -24.45
N ARG A 146 7.84 2.73 -24.82
CA ARG A 146 8.27 2.86 -26.22
C ARG A 146 8.12 1.56 -27.02
N SER A 147 8.20 0.40 -26.34
CA SER A 147 7.97 -0.91 -26.96
C SER A 147 7.37 -1.88 -25.96
N GLY A 148 6.67 -2.92 -26.46
CA GLY A 148 6.16 -4.01 -25.66
C GLY A 148 7.27 -4.75 -24.89
N LYS A 149 8.45 -4.92 -25.51
CA LYS A 149 9.62 -5.56 -24.90
C LYS A 149 10.19 -4.73 -23.73
N ALA A 150 10.17 -3.41 -23.82
CA ALA A 150 10.57 -2.56 -22.70
C ALA A 150 9.56 -2.63 -21.53
N LYS A 151 8.27 -2.74 -21.83
CA LYS A 151 7.22 -2.97 -20.81
C LYS A 151 7.39 -4.34 -20.15
N GLU A 152 7.64 -5.37 -20.94
CA GLU A 152 7.89 -6.74 -20.47
C GLU A 152 9.13 -6.82 -19.57
N LEU A 153 10.21 -6.10 -19.94
CA LEU A 153 11.41 -6.00 -19.11
C LEU A 153 11.13 -5.36 -17.75
N MET A 154 10.31 -4.28 -17.72
CA MET A 154 9.88 -3.68 -16.46
C MET A 154 9.07 -4.67 -15.63
N ALA A 155 8.12 -5.37 -16.24
CA ALA A 155 7.30 -6.39 -15.56
C ALA A 155 8.18 -7.49 -14.93
N LEU A 156 9.20 -7.95 -15.66
CA LEU A 156 10.15 -8.93 -15.15
C LEU A 156 10.90 -8.41 -13.91
N CYS A 157 11.39 -7.16 -13.95
CA CYS A 157 12.05 -6.56 -12.79
C CYS A 157 11.10 -6.42 -11.58
N VAL A 158 9.82 -6.13 -11.80
CA VAL A 158 8.78 -6.09 -10.74
C VAL A 158 8.54 -7.48 -10.17
N TYR A 159 8.46 -8.50 -11.02
CA TYR A 159 8.32 -9.91 -10.60
C TYR A 159 9.44 -10.34 -9.65
N PHE A 160 10.67 -9.94 -9.93
CA PHE A 160 11.82 -10.19 -9.05
C PHE A 160 11.81 -9.36 -7.75
N ASN A 161 10.85 -8.47 -7.59
CA ASN A 161 10.60 -7.69 -6.37
C ASN A 161 11.84 -7.00 -5.81
N GLY A 162 12.59 -6.30 -6.68
CA GLY A 162 13.79 -5.54 -6.32
C GLY A 162 15.08 -6.36 -6.26
N ARG A 163 15.03 -7.69 -6.38
CA ARG A 163 16.25 -8.51 -6.52
C ARG A 163 16.91 -8.23 -7.87
N PRO A 164 18.25 -8.23 -7.93
CA PRO A 164 18.98 -8.14 -9.19
C PRO A 164 18.61 -9.29 -10.13
N VAL A 165 18.38 -8.97 -11.39
CA VAL A 165 18.14 -9.91 -12.49
C VAL A 165 19.39 -9.91 -13.35
N SER A 166 20.02 -11.06 -13.55
CA SER A 166 21.18 -11.17 -14.42
C SER A 166 20.79 -10.98 -15.89
N ILE A 167 21.75 -10.55 -16.73
CA ILE A 167 21.49 -10.42 -18.18
C ILE A 167 21.11 -11.77 -18.79
N HIS A 168 21.74 -12.87 -18.35
CA HIS A 168 21.40 -14.22 -18.79
C HIS A 168 19.92 -14.56 -18.48
N GLU A 169 19.51 -14.43 -17.20
CA GLU A 169 18.15 -14.71 -16.73
C GLU A 169 17.10 -13.81 -17.42
N MET A 170 17.43 -12.54 -17.63
CA MET A 170 16.59 -11.63 -18.40
C MET A 170 16.39 -12.09 -19.83
N VAL A 171 17.48 -12.50 -20.52
CA VAL A 171 17.42 -12.94 -21.91
C VAL A 171 16.67 -14.26 -22.02
N GLU A 172 16.93 -15.21 -21.15
CA GLU A 172 16.20 -16.48 -21.05
C GLU A 172 14.67 -16.23 -20.95
N LYS A 173 14.25 -15.40 -20.01
CA LYS A 173 12.82 -15.12 -19.80
C LYS A 173 12.15 -14.35 -20.95
N LEU A 174 12.85 -13.40 -21.57
CA LEU A 174 12.27 -12.53 -22.58
C LEU A 174 12.42 -13.07 -24.02
N TRP A 175 13.42 -13.90 -24.31
CA TRP A 175 13.71 -14.42 -25.66
C TRP A 175 13.82 -15.94 -25.74
N GLY A 176 13.76 -16.65 -24.61
CA GLY A 176 13.87 -18.10 -24.52
C GLY A 176 15.30 -18.58 -24.23
N ASP A 177 15.39 -19.87 -23.86
CA ASP A 177 16.61 -20.49 -23.38
C ASP A 177 17.74 -20.48 -24.42
N GLU A 178 17.41 -20.77 -25.67
CA GLU A 178 18.41 -20.76 -26.77
C GLU A 178 19.05 -19.38 -26.99
N ALA A 179 18.31 -18.31 -26.71
CA ALA A 179 18.80 -16.95 -26.84
C ALA A 179 19.76 -16.57 -25.70
N ALA A 180 19.69 -17.23 -24.56
CA ALA A 180 20.56 -16.97 -23.40
C ALA A 180 22.02 -17.36 -23.66
N ASP A 181 22.27 -18.31 -24.56
CA ASP A 181 23.61 -18.73 -24.96
C ASP A 181 24.33 -17.67 -25.81
N SER A 182 23.58 -16.80 -26.49
CA SER A 182 24.12 -15.72 -27.35
C SER A 182 23.33 -14.41 -27.15
N PRO A 183 23.40 -13.80 -25.94
CA PRO A 183 22.58 -12.63 -25.60
C PRO A 183 22.76 -11.43 -26.54
N GLU A 184 23.95 -11.27 -27.13
CA GLU A 184 24.29 -10.18 -28.06
C GLU A 184 23.40 -10.16 -29.31
N ASN A 185 22.82 -11.29 -29.70
CA ASN A 185 21.97 -11.42 -30.88
C ASN A 185 20.51 -11.02 -30.59
N THR A 186 20.12 -10.81 -29.34
CA THR A 186 18.72 -10.61 -28.94
C THR A 186 18.26 -9.14 -28.99
N GLY A 187 19.18 -8.22 -29.08
CA GLY A 187 18.88 -6.79 -28.99
C GLY A 187 18.55 -6.32 -27.55
N TYR A 188 18.85 -7.10 -26.52
CA TYR A 188 18.57 -6.78 -25.12
C TYR A 188 19.09 -5.39 -24.71
N ARG A 189 20.25 -4.98 -25.22
CA ARG A 189 20.84 -3.65 -24.97
C ARG A 189 19.94 -2.52 -25.45
N ARG A 190 19.27 -2.72 -26.60
CA ARG A 190 18.28 -1.79 -27.14
C ARG A 190 17.05 -1.73 -26.25
N THR A 191 16.55 -2.88 -25.78
CA THR A 191 15.40 -2.96 -24.87
C THR A 191 15.67 -2.25 -23.54
N ILE A 192 16.86 -2.44 -22.95
CA ILE A 192 17.28 -1.72 -21.74
C ILE A 192 17.33 -0.20 -22.02
N LYS A 193 17.84 0.22 -23.18
CA LYS A 193 17.88 1.63 -23.56
C LYS A 193 16.46 2.19 -23.70
N GLU A 194 15.57 1.51 -24.41
CA GLU A 194 14.17 1.92 -24.59
C GLU A 194 13.43 2.05 -23.26
N LEU A 195 13.66 1.12 -22.32
CA LEU A 195 13.13 1.21 -20.94
C LEU A 195 13.69 2.45 -20.23
N THR A 196 15.01 2.63 -20.24
CA THR A 196 15.67 3.78 -19.60
C THR A 196 15.15 5.11 -20.16
N ASP A 197 15.01 5.21 -21.48
CA ASP A 197 14.46 6.39 -22.15
C ASP A 197 12.99 6.64 -21.79
N THR A 198 12.20 5.57 -21.65
CA THR A 198 10.80 5.65 -21.21
C THR A 198 10.73 6.22 -19.79
N LEU A 199 11.51 5.65 -18.86
CA LEU A 199 11.53 6.09 -17.47
C LEU A 199 12.02 7.54 -17.32
N LYS A 200 13.02 7.93 -18.10
CA LYS A 200 13.49 9.31 -18.14
C LYS A 200 12.40 10.28 -18.62
N ALA A 201 11.63 9.88 -19.62
CA ALA A 201 10.55 10.71 -20.16
C ALA A 201 9.40 10.96 -19.16
N CYS A 202 9.17 10.05 -18.19
CA CYS A 202 8.18 10.21 -17.13
C CYS A 202 8.80 10.59 -15.76
N GLY A 203 10.10 10.96 -15.73
CA GLY A 203 10.80 11.37 -14.49
C GLY A 203 10.96 10.24 -13.47
N ALA A 204 11.10 9.00 -13.93
CA ALA A 204 11.24 7.79 -13.11
C ALA A 204 12.61 7.11 -13.26
N GLU A 205 13.63 7.82 -13.71
CA GLU A 205 14.98 7.29 -13.95
C GLU A 205 15.65 6.69 -12.70
N ASN A 206 15.33 7.20 -11.53
CA ASN A 206 15.86 6.73 -10.25
C ASN A 206 15.28 5.38 -9.81
N LEU A 207 14.22 4.91 -10.46
CA LEU A 207 13.58 3.64 -10.16
C LEU A 207 14.38 2.44 -10.69
N PHE A 208 15.06 2.61 -11.82
CA PHE A 208 15.77 1.55 -12.52
C PHE A 208 17.27 1.64 -12.28
N VAL A 209 17.85 0.58 -11.75
CA VAL A 209 19.27 0.48 -11.42
C VAL A 209 19.93 -0.52 -12.36
N ARG A 210 21.01 -0.09 -13.01
CA ARG A 210 21.84 -0.94 -13.85
C ARG A 210 23.19 -1.14 -13.18
N GLU A 211 23.52 -2.39 -12.94
CA GLU A 211 24.80 -2.83 -12.36
C GLU A 211 25.59 -3.65 -13.40
N ARG A 212 26.83 -4.01 -13.08
CA ARG A 212 27.64 -4.82 -13.98
C ARG A 212 27.05 -6.23 -14.09
N GLY A 213 26.46 -6.55 -15.26
CA GLY A 213 25.88 -7.88 -15.54
C GLY A 213 24.47 -8.11 -14.98
N SER A 214 23.85 -7.12 -14.36
CA SER A 214 22.49 -7.23 -13.83
C SER A 214 21.71 -5.91 -13.89
N ILE A 215 20.42 -6.04 -13.73
CA ILE A 215 19.46 -4.93 -13.63
C ILE A 215 18.52 -5.18 -12.46
N ARG A 216 17.99 -4.13 -11.86
CA ARG A 216 16.94 -4.23 -10.84
C ARG A 216 16.12 -2.96 -10.78
N ILE A 217 14.99 -3.02 -10.09
CA ILE A 217 14.21 -1.84 -9.72
C ILE A 217 14.27 -1.60 -8.21
N ARG A 218 14.07 -0.35 -7.84
CA ARG A 218 13.99 0.09 -6.44
C ARG A 218 12.55 -0.01 -5.96
N MET A 219 12.17 -1.19 -5.44
CA MET A 219 10.84 -1.41 -4.87
C MET A 219 10.59 -0.61 -3.58
N ASP A 220 11.65 -0.09 -2.95
CA ASP A 220 11.52 0.87 -1.85
C ASP A 220 10.87 2.20 -2.27
N LEU A 221 10.94 2.54 -3.55
CA LEU A 221 10.32 3.75 -4.13
C LEU A 221 8.95 3.49 -4.78
N ALA A 222 8.51 2.24 -4.88
CA ALA A 222 7.32 1.85 -5.62
C ALA A 222 6.33 1.05 -4.76
N GLU A 223 5.07 1.08 -5.15
CA GLU A 223 3.99 0.22 -4.66
C GLU A 223 3.62 -0.80 -5.73
N SER A 224 3.21 -2.00 -5.32
CA SER A 224 2.72 -3.05 -6.21
C SER A 224 1.74 -3.93 -5.45
N ASP A 225 0.61 -4.26 -6.07
CA ASP A 225 -0.36 -5.24 -5.57
C ASP A 225 0.29 -6.60 -5.28
N TYR A 226 1.26 -7.01 -6.10
CA TYR A 226 2.08 -8.21 -5.87
C TYR A 226 2.94 -8.10 -4.61
N GLN A 227 3.63 -6.98 -4.40
CA GLN A 227 4.45 -6.76 -3.21
C GLN A 227 3.58 -6.75 -1.94
N GLU A 228 2.44 -6.05 -1.97
CA GLU A 228 1.47 -6.02 -0.87
C GLU A 228 0.96 -7.44 -0.55
N PHE A 229 0.67 -8.23 -1.58
CA PHE A 229 0.28 -9.63 -1.43
C PHE A 229 1.38 -10.48 -0.76
N LEU A 230 2.63 -10.33 -1.20
CA LEU A 230 3.78 -11.02 -0.60
C LEU A 230 4.02 -10.61 0.85
N GLN A 231 3.67 -9.39 1.23
CA GLN A 231 3.75 -8.88 2.60
C GLN A 231 2.56 -9.31 3.48
N GLY A 232 1.58 -10.04 2.92
CA GLY A 232 0.45 -10.59 3.67
C GLY A 232 -0.77 -9.67 3.72
N SER A 233 -0.85 -8.63 2.88
CA SER A 233 -2.03 -7.78 2.78
C SER A 233 -3.27 -8.59 2.41
N MET A 234 -4.28 -8.59 3.29
CA MET A 234 -5.54 -9.27 3.01
C MET A 234 -6.32 -8.58 1.88
N GLU A 235 -6.18 -7.27 1.74
CA GLU A 235 -6.78 -6.54 0.63
C GLU A 235 -6.21 -7.00 -0.71
N ALA A 236 -4.88 -7.09 -0.82
CA ALA A 236 -4.22 -7.62 -2.01
C ALA A 236 -4.57 -9.10 -2.24
N CYS A 237 -4.71 -9.88 -1.17
CA CYS A 237 -5.15 -11.28 -1.23
C CYS A 237 -6.55 -11.41 -1.84
N LEU A 238 -7.49 -10.56 -1.46
CA LEU A 238 -8.85 -10.56 -2.00
C LEU A 238 -8.91 -10.02 -3.44
N LYS A 239 -8.06 -9.07 -3.79
CA LYS A 239 -7.93 -8.54 -5.16
C LYS A 239 -7.35 -9.57 -6.14
N PHE A 240 -6.47 -10.46 -5.68
CA PHE A 240 -5.89 -11.49 -6.54
C PHE A 240 -6.94 -12.52 -6.93
N GLN A 241 -7.34 -12.56 -8.21
CA GLN A 241 -8.35 -13.47 -8.76
C GLN A 241 -7.74 -14.60 -9.63
N GLY A 242 -6.44 -14.88 -9.46
CA GLY A 242 -5.75 -15.93 -10.22
C GLY A 242 -5.14 -15.44 -11.53
N ALA A 243 -5.20 -14.15 -11.82
CA ALA A 243 -4.58 -13.52 -12.98
C ALA A 243 -3.34 -12.72 -12.54
N PHE A 244 -2.19 -12.96 -13.17
CA PHE A 244 -0.91 -12.32 -12.83
C PHE A 244 -0.06 -12.10 -14.07
N MET A 245 0.06 -10.85 -14.50
CA MET A 245 0.85 -10.46 -15.68
C MET A 245 0.54 -11.32 -16.91
N ASP A 246 -0.75 -11.60 -17.16
CA ASP A 246 -1.26 -12.60 -18.12
C ASP A 246 -0.79 -12.41 -19.57
N GLN A 247 -0.26 -11.20 -19.89
CA GLN A 247 0.31 -10.95 -21.21
C GLN A 247 1.70 -11.59 -21.42
N TYR A 248 2.29 -12.21 -20.36
CA TYR A 248 3.64 -12.76 -20.43
C TYR A 248 3.66 -14.23 -20.02
N SER A 249 4.06 -15.12 -20.95
CA SER A 249 4.11 -16.56 -20.75
C SER A 249 5.02 -17.01 -19.60
N TRP A 250 6.14 -16.29 -19.36
CA TRP A 250 7.04 -16.58 -18.25
C TRP A 250 6.41 -16.36 -16.87
N ALA A 251 5.32 -15.59 -16.78
CA ALA A 251 4.62 -15.31 -15.53
C ALA A 251 3.62 -16.41 -15.14
N GLU A 252 3.18 -17.25 -16.07
CA GLU A 252 2.19 -18.31 -15.83
C GLU A 252 2.60 -19.25 -14.69
N GLY A 253 3.88 -19.63 -14.63
CA GLY A 253 4.41 -20.49 -13.57
C GLY A 253 4.29 -19.91 -12.16
N ALA A 254 4.21 -18.58 -12.02
CA ALA A 254 4.07 -17.92 -10.74
C ALA A 254 2.64 -18.03 -10.17
N VAL A 255 1.62 -18.13 -11.02
CA VAL A 255 0.21 -18.12 -10.63
C VAL A 255 -0.11 -19.24 -9.66
N TYR A 256 0.43 -20.43 -9.87
CA TYR A 256 0.20 -21.57 -8.99
C TYR A 256 0.65 -21.30 -7.55
N GLY A 257 1.89 -20.80 -7.37
CA GLY A 257 2.42 -20.46 -6.04
C GLY A 257 1.64 -19.32 -5.37
N LEU A 258 1.14 -18.36 -6.16
CA LEU A 258 0.31 -17.28 -5.64
C LEU A 258 -1.08 -17.78 -5.17
N LEU A 259 -1.70 -18.72 -5.89
CA LEU A 259 -2.96 -19.35 -5.49
C LEU A 259 -2.80 -20.18 -4.21
N GLU A 260 -1.71 -20.95 -4.09
CA GLU A 260 -1.39 -21.69 -2.89
C GLU A 260 -1.22 -20.74 -1.69
N ARG A 261 -0.42 -19.67 -1.85
CA ARG A 261 -0.24 -18.65 -0.82
C ARG A 261 -1.56 -17.98 -0.42
N LYS A 262 -2.41 -17.65 -1.39
CA LYS A 262 -3.77 -17.11 -1.14
C LYS A 262 -4.59 -18.06 -0.27
N SER A 263 -4.58 -19.36 -0.59
CA SER A 263 -5.30 -20.38 0.18
C SER A 263 -4.82 -20.43 1.64
N ILE A 264 -3.50 -20.40 1.87
CA ILE A 264 -2.91 -20.37 3.21
C ILE A 264 -3.34 -19.11 3.98
N MET A 265 -3.27 -17.93 3.34
CA MET A 265 -3.66 -16.68 3.97
C MET A 265 -5.14 -16.66 4.40
N LEU A 266 -6.03 -17.18 3.55
CA LEU A 266 -7.47 -17.29 3.85
C LEU A 266 -7.75 -18.31 4.96
N SER A 267 -7.05 -19.45 4.96
CA SER A 267 -7.18 -20.49 6.00
C SER A 267 -6.73 -19.97 7.36
N ASN A 268 -5.61 -19.25 7.42
CA ASN A 268 -5.10 -18.65 8.65
C ASN A 268 -6.07 -17.60 9.22
N LYS A 269 -6.72 -16.82 8.36
CA LYS A 269 -7.74 -15.86 8.77
C LYS A 269 -8.95 -16.57 9.41
N LEU A 270 -9.41 -17.67 8.83
CA LEU A 270 -10.54 -18.46 9.35
C LEU A 270 -10.19 -19.14 10.68
N ALA A 271 -8.95 -19.63 10.83
CA ALA A 271 -8.49 -20.26 12.07
C ALA A 271 -8.27 -19.28 13.22
N GLY A 272 -7.92 -18.02 12.93
CA GLY A 272 -7.77 -16.95 13.93
C GLY A 272 -9.08 -16.34 14.43
N THR A 273 -10.23 -16.77 13.86
CA THR A 273 -11.56 -16.26 14.20
C THR A 273 -12.31 -17.22 15.16
N GLN A 274 -11.68 -18.28 15.65
CA GLN A 274 -12.14 -19.17 16.70
C GLN A 274 -11.39 -18.88 18.02
#